data_f9ecf920a546a4157cbc75f74ee115a1
#
_entry.id   f9ecf920a546a4157cbc75f74ee115a1
#
_cell.length_a   1.000
_cell.length_b   1.000
_cell.length_c   1.000
_cell.angle_alpha   90.00
_cell.angle_beta   90.00
_cell.angle_gamma   90.00
#
_symmetry.space_group_name_H-M   'P 1'
#
loop_
_entity.id
_entity.type
_entity.pdbx_description
1 polymer ?
#
loop_
_entity_poly.entity_id
_entity_poly.type
_entity_poly.pdbx_seq_one_letter_code
_entity_poly.pdbx_strand_id
1 'polypeptide(L)'
;MKKLQIVWIVLFFLLLMLPVVFFEWEENVVSEIDNRQLTNNPFGENATEGADLTTQLEQYVQDRIGFRDQMISGYTQLNDKLFHKMIHPLYEYGKDGYIFSRQKENVELGEVHRDFAEMLAQIQQYCQQRGVLFLFVLDPEKAAIYPDELRDGIHYDNSWVQEFEALLEEKGVRYLDNTQLLRDKREQGEQVFNRQYNAGHWNDLGAFYGVN
;
A
#
# COMPACT_ATOMS: atom_id res chain seq x y z
N MET A 1 -47.28 -20.27 9.98
CA MET A 1 -46.42 -19.61 8.97
C MET A 1 -46.24 -18.10 9.23
N LYS A 2 -47.30 -17.30 9.38
CA LYS A 2 -47.19 -15.83 9.60
C LYS A 2 -46.35 -15.43 10.83
N LYS A 3 -46.44 -16.14 11.96
CA LYS A 3 -45.65 -15.83 13.18
C LYS A 3 -44.15 -16.06 12.97
N LEU A 4 -43.74 -17.11 12.26
CA LEU A 4 -42.35 -17.41 11.97
C LEU A 4 -41.75 -16.36 11.02
N GLN A 5 -42.50 -15.90 10.03
CA GLN A 5 -42.08 -14.82 9.13
C GLN A 5 -41.87 -13.51 9.87
N ILE A 6 -42.73 -13.16 10.82
CA ILE A 6 -42.58 -11.97 11.65
C ILE A 6 -41.28 -12.05 12.49
N VAL A 7 -41.00 -13.21 13.08
CA VAL A 7 -39.77 -13.43 13.86
C VAL A 7 -38.50 -13.17 12.97
N TRP A 8 -38.50 -13.73 11.76
CA TRP A 8 -37.37 -13.51 10.83
C TRP A 8 -37.23 -12.04 10.43
N ILE A 9 -38.32 -11.34 10.18
CA ILE A 9 -38.31 -9.91 9.85
C ILE A 9 -37.76 -9.10 11.03
N VAL A 10 -38.21 -9.35 12.24
CA VAL A 10 -37.72 -8.67 13.44
C VAL A 10 -36.23 -8.95 13.65
N LEU A 11 -35.80 -10.20 13.52
CA LEU A 11 -34.41 -10.61 13.66
C LEU A 11 -33.53 -9.93 12.62
N PHE A 12 -33.97 -9.82 11.38
CA PHE A 12 -33.28 -9.12 10.31
C PHE A 12 -33.08 -7.63 10.63
N PHE A 13 -34.15 -6.94 11.06
CA PHE A 13 -34.01 -5.52 11.42
C PHE A 13 -33.16 -5.31 12.67
N LEU A 14 -33.25 -6.20 13.67
CA LEU A 14 -32.37 -6.14 14.83
C LEU A 14 -30.90 -6.30 14.42
N LEU A 15 -30.61 -7.23 13.52
CA LEU A 15 -29.25 -7.43 13.01
C LEU A 15 -28.74 -6.19 12.27
N LEU A 16 -29.57 -5.55 11.45
CA LEU A 16 -29.20 -4.31 10.73
C LEU A 16 -28.98 -3.13 11.67
N MET A 17 -29.71 -3.10 12.79
CA MET A 17 -29.55 -1.99 13.76
C MET A 17 -28.36 -2.16 14.69
N LEU A 18 -27.82 -3.37 14.85
CA LEU A 18 -26.67 -3.62 15.73
C LEU A 18 -25.46 -2.67 15.47
N PRO A 19 -24.97 -2.51 14.23
CA PRO A 19 -23.86 -1.63 13.99
C PRO A 19 -24.14 -0.15 14.30
N VAL A 20 -25.41 0.26 14.20
CA VAL A 20 -25.84 1.63 14.53
C VAL A 20 -25.89 1.83 16.04
N VAL A 21 -26.38 0.82 16.80
CA VAL A 21 -26.45 0.87 18.27
C VAL A 21 -25.06 0.90 18.90
N PHE A 22 -24.12 0.19 18.31
CA PHE A 22 -22.71 0.14 18.75
C PHE A 22 -21.81 1.11 18.01
N PHE A 23 -22.37 2.22 17.53
CA PHE A 23 -21.61 3.29 16.87
C PHE A 23 -20.51 3.83 17.80
N GLU A 24 -19.29 3.99 17.27
CA GLU A 24 -18.14 4.46 18.01
C GLU A 24 -18.12 6.00 18.06
N TRP A 25 -18.37 6.54 19.25
CA TRP A 25 -18.44 7.98 19.48
C TRP A 25 -17.11 8.59 19.97
N GLU A 26 -16.15 7.76 20.35
CA GLU A 26 -14.85 8.22 20.84
C GLU A 26 -14.07 8.92 19.73
N GLU A 27 -13.46 10.07 20.02
CA GLU A 27 -12.65 10.79 19.05
C GLU A 27 -11.19 10.31 19.06
N ASN A 28 -10.46 10.61 17.97
CA ASN A 28 -9.06 10.27 17.77
C ASN A 28 -8.73 8.76 17.84
N VAL A 29 -9.70 7.92 17.52
CA VAL A 29 -9.50 6.47 17.44
C VAL A 29 -8.62 6.14 16.25
N VAL A 30 -7.66 5.23 16.46
CA VAL A 30 -6.80 4.69 15.40
C VAL A 30 -7.27 3.27 15.08
N SER A 31 -7.55 3.01 13.81
CA SER A 31 -7.84 1.65 13.34
C SER A 31 -6.52 0.88 13.22
N GLU A 32 -6.41 -0.26 13.89
CA GLU A 32 -5.27 -1.17 13.74
C GLU A 32 -5.25 -1.85 12.36
N ILE A 33 -6.43 -2.03 11.74
CA ILE A 33 -6.56 -2.67 10.42
C ILE A 33 -6.10 -1.72 9.31
N ASP A 34 -6.53 -0.46 9.36
CA ASP A 34 -6.19 0.54 8.34
C ASP A 34 -4.88 1.27 8.64
N ASN A 35 -4.35 1.13 9.86
CA ASN A 35 -3.18 1.84 10.38
C ASN A 35 -3.29 3.37 10.15
N ARG A 36 -4.48 3.91 10.41
CA ARG A 36 -4.77 5.35 10.30
C ARG A 36 -5.73 5.81 11.37
N GLN A 37 -5.72 7.09 11.64
CA GLN A 37 -6.75 7.72 12.45
C GLN A 37 -8.10 7.68 11.72
N LEU A 38 -9.14 7.24 12.42
CA LEU A 38 -10.51 7.28 11.93
C LEU A 38 -11.06 8.70 11.94
N THR A 39 -11.95 9.00 10.99
CA THR A 39 -12.54 10.33 10.83
C THR A 39 -13.27 10.76 12.12
N ASN A 40 -12.97 11.94 12.60
CA ASN A 40 -13.64 12.53 13.76
C ASN A 40 -15.01 13.13 13.39
N ASN A 41 -15.80 13.44 14.40
CA ASN A 41 -17.11 14.09 14.21
C ASN A 41 -16.92 15.40 13.41
N PRO A 42 -17.56 15.53 12.22
CA PRO A 42 -17.40 16.72 11.39
C PRO A 42 -17.99 18.00 11.98
N PHE A 43 -18.77 17.87 13.06
CA PHE A 43 -19.33 18.99 13.82
C PHE A 43 -18.60 19.22 15.16
N GLY A 44 -17.56 18.43 15.46
CA GLY A 44 -16.76 18.52 16.67
C GLY A 44 -15.56 19.47 16.55
N GLU A 45 -14.87 19.64 17.67
CA GLU A 45 -13.66 20.48 17.73
C GLU A 45 -12.50 19.93 16.90
N ASN A 46 -12.49 18.60 16.67
CA ASN A 46 -11.45 17.88 15.91
C ASN A 46 -11.87 17.59 14.46
N ALA A 47 -12.80 18.35 13.90
CA ALA A 47 -13.21 18.21 12.51
C ALA A 47 -12.05 18.50 11.55
N THR A 48 -11.99 17.78 10.43
CA THR A 48 -10.97 17.99 9.41
C THR A 48 -11.27 19.27 8.62
N GLU A 49 -10.36 20.25 8.63
CA GLU A 49 -10.51 21.48 7.87
C GLU A 49 -10.39 21.24 6.34
N GLY A 50 -11.21 21.94 5.57
CA GLY A 50 -11.05 22.06 4.11
C GLY A 50 -11.70 20.94 3.26
N ALA A 51 -12.26 19.90 3.85
CA ALA A 51 -13.00 18.89 3.11
C ALA A 51 -14.49 19.22 3.03
N ASP A 52 -15.16 18.74 1.95
CA ASP A 52 -16.61 18.88 1.81
C ASP A 52 -17.35 18.14 2.94
N LEU A 53 -18.38 18.79 3.51
CA LEU A 53 -19.13 18.27 4.65
C LEU A 53 -19.79 16.90 4.36
N THR A 54 -20.29 16.70 3.14
CA THR A 54 -20.89 15.42 2.74
C THR A 54 -19.87 14.29 2.79
N THR A 55 -18.70 14.53 2.24
CA THR A 55 -17.58 13.58 2.27
C THR A 55 -17.13 13.27 3.70
N GLN A 56 -17.04 14.29 4.56
CA GLN A 56 -16.69 14.10 5.97
C GLN A 56 -17.73 13.26 6.71
N LEU A 57 -19.03 13.52 6.47
CA LEU A 57 -20.13 12.75 7.07
C LEU A 57 -20.12 11.29 6.63
N GLU A 58 -19.93 11.04 5.33
CA GLU A 58 -19.84 9.68 4.80
C GLU A 58 -18.66 8.92 5.42
N GLN A 59 -17.50 9.53 5.46
CA GLN A 59 -16.30 8.94 6.07
C GLN A 59 -16.49 8.70 7.56
N TYR A 60 -17.07 9.67 8.28
CA TYR A 60 -17.34 9.53 9.70
C TYR A 60 -18.27 8.35 9.99
N VAL A 61 -19.38 8.22 9.25
CA VAL A 61 -20.31 7.10 9.43
C VAL A 61 -19.64 5.77 9.08
N GLN A 62 -18.89 5.70 7.96
CA GLN A 62 -18.17 4.50 7.54
C GLN A 62 -17.09 4.06 8.54
N ASP A 63 -16.40 5.02 9.12
CA ASP A 63 -15.30 4.75 10.05
C ASP A 63 -15.80 4.38 11.46
N ARG A 64 -16.97 4.88 11.85
CA ARG A 64 -17.48 4.77 13.24
C ARG A 64 -18.61 3.76 13.42
N ILE A 65 -19.05 3.12 12.35
CA ILE A 65 -20.06 2.07 12.43
C ILE A 65 -19.58 0.92 13.33
N GLY A 66 -20.41 0.49 14.26
CA GLY A 66 -20.05 -0.55 15.23
C GLY A 66 -19.63 -1.86 14.56
N PHE A 67 -18.69 -2.55 15.16
CA PHE A 67 -18.10 -3.80 14.65
C PHE A 67 -17.38 -3.67 13.28
N ARG A 68 -17.04 -2.46 12.84
CA ARG A 68 -16.38 -2.22 11.55
C ARG A 68 -15.16 -3.12 11.36
N ASP A 69 -14.20 -3.05 12.28
CA ASP A 69 -12.94 -3.78 12.17
C ASP A 69 -13.14 -5.30 12.26
N GLN A 70 -14.10 -5.76 13.08
CA GLN A 70 -14.47 -7.18 13.16
C GLN A 70 -15.12 -7.67 11.85
N MET A 71 -15.98 -6.86 11.24
CA MET A 71 -16.61 -7.19 9.95
C MET A 71 -15.57 -7.21 8.81
N ILE A 72 -14.65 -6.25 8.76
CA ILE A 72 -13.55 -6.23 7.78
C ILE A 72 -12.68 -7.47 7.97
N SER A 73 -12.25 -7.74 9.19
CA SER A 73 -11.42 -8.90 9.51
C SER A 73 -12.12 -10.22 9.17
N GLY A 74 -13.40 -10.35 9.56
CA GLY A 74 -14.20 -11.55 9.24
C GLY A 74 -14.40 -11.75 7.74
N TYR A 75 -14.69 -10.70 6.99
CA TYR A 75 -14.84 -10.74 5.54
C TYR A 75 -13.50 -11.10 4.85
N THR A 76 -12.40 -10.50 5.30
CA THR A 76 -11.06 -10.81 4.78
C THR A 76 -10.69 -12.27 5.03
N GLN A 77 -10.88 -12.76 6.27
CA GLN A 77 -10.61 -14.16 6.59
C GLN A 77 -11.49 -15.15 5.82
N LEU A 78 -12.75 -14.81 5.59
CA LEU A 78 -13.68 -15.64 4.81
C LEU A 78 -13.20 -15.75 3.36
N ASN A 79 -12.84 -14.64 2.75
CA ASN A 79 -12.33 -14.61 1.37
C ASN A 79 -11.00 -15.36 1.23
N ASP A 80 -10.10 -15.19 2.20
CA ASP A 80 -8.83 -15.91 2.21
C ASP A 80 -9.05 -17.42 2.31
N LYS A 81 -9.85 -17.89 3.27
CA LYS A 81 -10.07 -19.32 3.52
C LYS A 81 -10.85 -20.03 2.38
N LEU A 82 -11.83 -19.34 1.79
CA LEU A 82 -12.69 -19.95 0.77
C LEU A 82 -12.19 -19.78 -0.65
N PHE A 83 -11.55 -18.67 -0.95
CA PHE A 83 -11.20 -18.27 -2.31
C PHE A 83 -9.72 -18.01 -2.51
N HIS A 84 -8.90 -18.14 -1.46
CA HIS A 84 -7.47 -17.73 -1.47
C HIS A 84 -7.28 -16.33 -2.06
N LYS A 85 -8.18 -15.41 -1.66
CA LYS A 85 -8.20 -14.04 -2.17
C LYS A 85 -7.92 -13.06 -1.05
N MET A 86 -6.84 -12.30 -1.21
CA MET A 86 -6.56 -11.18 -0.33
C MET A 86 -7.49 -10.00 -0.66
N ILE A 87 -8.27 -9.59 0.32
CA ILE A 87 -9.11 -8.38 0.24
C ILE A 87 -8.34 -7.25 0.92
N HIS A 88 -7.45 -6.65 0.18
CA HIS A 88 -6.68 -5.50 0.65
C HIS A 88 -6.50 -4.50 -0.50
N PRO A 89 -6.63 -3.18 -0.26
CA PRO A 89 -6.51 -2.17 -1.32
C PRO A 89 -5.10 -2.10 -1.92
N LEU A 90 -4.07 -2.36 -1.11
CA LEU A 90 -2.66 -2.15 -1.48
C LEU A 90 -1.89 -3.43 -1.75
N TYR A 91 -2.41 -4.61 -1.35
CA TYR A 91 -1.67 -5.87 -1.42
C TYR A 91 -2.45 -6.94 -2.14
N GLU A 92 -1.72 -7.90 -2.69
CA GLU A 92 -2.29 -9.08 -3.36
C GLU A 92 -1.40 -10.31 -3.17
N TYR A 93 -2.01 -11.49 -3.23
CA TYR A 93 -1.27 -12.74 -3.26
C TYR A 93 -0.61 -12.96 -4.61
N GLY A 94 0.64 -13.42 -4.59
CA GLY A 94 1.32 -14.04 -5.69
C GLY A 94 1.20 -15.57 -5.65
N LYS A 95 2.09 -16.25 -6.37
CA LYS A 95 2.28 -17.71 -6.33
C LYS A 95 3.07 -18.09 -5.07
N ASP A 96 3.02 -19.34 -4.69
CA ASP A 96 3.82 -19.98 -3.65
C ASP A 96 3.90 -19.23 -2.31
N GLY A 97 2.82 -18.52 -1.96
CA GLY A 97 2.70 -17.77 -0.71
C GLY A 97 3.39 -16.41 -0.71
N TYR A 98 3.79 -15.90 -1.87
CA TYR A 98 4.27 -14.53 -1.98
C TYR A 98 3.13 -13.53 -1.77
N ILE A 99 3.47 -12.39 -1.16
CA ILE A 99 2.61 -11.21 -1.05
C ILE A 99 3.32 -10.06 -1.74
N PHE A 100 2.61 -9.40 -2.63
CA PHE A 100 3.11 -8.24 -3.39
C PHE A 100 2.30 -6.99 -3.08
N SER A 101 2.91 -5.82 -3.31
CA SER A 101 2.15 -4.60 -3.54
C SER A 101 1.29 -4.80 -4.78
N ARG A 102 0.03 -4.34 -4.72
CA ARG A 102 -0.88 -4.45 -5.86
C ARG A 102 -0.32 -3.71 -7.06
N GLN A 103 -0.12 -4.44 -8.14
CA GLN A 103 0.42 -3.87 -9.36
C GLN A 103 -0.60 -2.93 -10.00
N LYS A 104 -0.13 -1.78 -10.44
CA LYS A 104 -0.91 -0.82 -11.21
C LYS A 104 -0.58 -0.99 -12.68
N GLU A 105 -1.61 -1.03 -13.49
CA GLU A 105 -1.43 -0.99 -14.94
C GLU A 105 -1.02 0.42 -15.39
N ASN A 106 -0.10 0.49 -16.35
CA ASN A 106 0.30 1.72 -17.04
C ASN A 106 0.77 2.85 -16.09
N VAL A 107 1.84 2.61 -15.37
CA VAL A 107 2.52 3.67 -14.62
C VAL A 107 3.34 4.48 -15.61
N GLU A 108 2.93 5.71 -15.89
CA GLU A 108 3.64 6.63 -16.78
C GLU A 108 4.53 7.59 -15.97
N LEU A 109 5.62 8.03 -16.60
CA LEU A 109 6.48 9.07 -16.05
C LEU A 109 5.72 10.41 -16.04
N GLY A 110 5.27 10.82 -14.86
CA GLY A 110 4.51 12.06 -14.65
C GLY A 110 5.37 13.26 -14.25
N GLU A 111 4.69 14.40 -14.06
CA GLU A 111 5.31 15.65 -13.61
C GLU A 111 6.05 15.49 -12.27
N VAL A 112 5.46 14.74 -11.34
CA VAL A 112 6.08 14.46 -10.02
C VAL A 112 7.46 13.81 -10.15
N HIS A 113 7.64 12.90 -11.12
CA HIS A 113 8.95 12.26 -11.33
C HIS A 113 9.98 13.24 -11.90
N ARG A 114 9.55 14.18 -12.78
CA ARG A 114 10.42 15.22 -13.34
C ARG A 114 10.87 16.21 -12.26
N ASP A 115 9.93 16.64 -11.41
CA ASP A 115 10.23 17.52 -10.28
C ASP A 115 11.15 16.84 -9.28
N PHE A 116 10.96 15.55 -9.06
CA PHE A 116 11.81 14.76 -8.17
C PHE A 116 13.25 14.65 -8.71
N ALA A 117 13.42 14.39 -10.01
CA ALA A 117 14.74 14.37 -10.64
C ALA A 117 15.44 15.74 -10.58
N GLU A 118 14.69 16.84 -10.76
CA GLU A 118 15.20 18.20 -10.60
C GLU A 118 15.66 18.46 -9.17
N MET A 119 14.86 18.06 -8.18
CA MET A 119 15.22 18.16 -6.77
C MET A 119 16.50 17.38 -6.45
N LEU A 120 16.65 16.16 -6.97
CA LEU A 120 17.87 15.36 -6.79
C LEU A 120 19.11 16.04 -7.38
N ALA A 121 18.99 16.65 -8.57
CA ALA A 121 20.06 17.44 -9.17
C ALA A 121 20.47 18.63 -8.30
N GLN A 122 19.50 19.36 -7.75
CA GLN A 122 19.75 20.48 -6.84
C GLN A 122 20.42 20.03 -5.54
N ILE A 123 19.98 18.91 -4.94
CA ILE A 123 20.61 18.32 -3.74
C ILE A 123 22.04 17.92 -4.06
N GLN A 124 22.29 17.27 -5.19
CA GLN A 124 23.62 16.90 -5.61
C GLN A 124 24.54 18.14 -5.76
N GLN A 125 24.05 19.18 -6.41
CA GLN A 125 24.80 20.44 -6.55
C GLN A 125 25.09 21.08 -5.18
N TYR A 126 24.13 21.10 -4.27
CA TYR A 126 24.31 21.61 -2.91
C TYR A 126 25.41 20.83 -2.14
N CYS A 127 25.41 19.50 -2.26
CA CYS A 127 26.42 18.64 -1.67
C CYS A 127 27.82 18.89 -2.29
N GLN A 128 27.89 18.97 -3.61
CA GLN A 128 29.16 19.24 -4.33
C GLN A 128 29.81 20.56 -3.94
N GLN A 129 29.04 21.63 -3.76
CA GLN A 129 29.52 22.93 -3.29
C GLN A 129 30.15 22.87 -1.89
N ARG A 130 29.88 21.81 -1.13
CA ARG A 130 30.39 21.56 0.23
C ARG A 130 31.44 20.45 0.30
N GLY A 131 31.88 19.96 -0.86
CA GLY A 131 32.83 18.85 -0.94
C GLY A 131 32.25 17.51 -0.47
N VAL A 132 30.92 17.36 -0.44
CA VAL A 132 30.24 16.12 -0.06
C VAL A 132 29.83 15.35 -1.31
N LEU A 133 30.13 14.06 -1.32
CA LEU A 133 29.67 13.16 -2.37
C LEU A 133 28.18 12.88 -2.17
N PHE A 134 27.39 13.00 -3.24
CA PHE A 134 25.98 12.59 -3.28
C PHE A 134 25.84 11.39 -4.22
N LEU A 135 25.07 10.41 -3.78
CA LEU A 135 24.67 9.25 -4.58
C LEU A 135 23.18 8.97 -4.30
N PHE A 136 22.36 8.96 -5.34
CA PHE A 136 20.98 8.49 -5.26
C PHE A 136 20.97 6.98 -5.48
N VAL A 137 20.33 6.22 -4.58
CA VAL A 137 20.20 4.77 -4.72
C VAL A 137 18.75 4.44 -5.02
N LEU A 138 18.52 3.73 -6.11
CA LEU A 138 17.22 3.24 -6.54
C LEU A 138 17.13 1.76 -6.21
N ASP A 139 16.18 1.44 -5.32
CA ASP A 139 15.96 0.07 -4.88
C ASP A 139 14.67 -0.47 -5.49
N PRO A 140 14.72 -1.67 -6.11
CA PRO A 140 13.56 -2.24 -6.76
C PRO A 140 12.53 -2.72 -5.74
N GLU A 141 11.27 -2.71 -6.13
CA GLU A 141 10.23 -3.42 -5.40
C GLU A 141 10.31 -4.93 -5.65
N LYS A 142 9.64 -5.71 -4.80
CA LYS A 142 9.63 -7.17 -4.88
C LYS A 142 9.21 -7.70 -6.25
N ALA A 143 8.20 -7.09 -6.90
CA ALA A 143 7.71 -7.51 -8.21
C ALA A 143 8.76 -7.37 -9.32
N ALA A 144 9.68 -6.41 -9.20
CA ALA A 144 10.80 -6.26 -10.13
C ALA A 144 11.78 -7.42 -10.07
N ILE A 145 11.90 -8.06 -8.91
CA ILE A 145 12.84 -9.16 -8.66
C ILE A 145 12.19 -10.53 -8.82
N TYR A 146 10.89 -10.65 -8.52
CA TYR A 146 10.12 -11.89 -8.56
C TYR A 146 8.89 -11.79 -9.49
N PRO A 147 9.04 -11.34 -10.76
CA PRO A 147 7.89 -11.15 -11.65
C PRO A 147 7.17 -12.47 -12.00
N ASP A 148 7.87 -13.59 -12.01
CA ASP A 148 7.35 -14.95 -12.24
C ASP A 148 6.50 -15.48 -11.06
N GLU A 149 6.66 -14.90 -9.88
CA GLU A 149 5.86 -15.22 -8.69
C GLU A 149 4.56 -14.39 -8.60
N LEU A 150 4.33 -13.45 -9.49
CA LEU A 150 3.04 -12.79 -9.64
C LEU A 150 1.97 -13.78 -10.09
N ARG A 151 0.71 -13.50 -9.74
CA ARG A 151 -0.43 -14.33 -10.20
C ARG A 151 -0.53 -14.29 -11.72
N ASP A 152 -1.04 -15.39 -12.29
CA ASP A 152 -1.30 -15.47 -13.71
C ASP A 152 -2.22 -14.32 -14.18
N GLY A 153 -1.83 -13.68 -15.27
CA GLY A 153 -2.52 -12.53 -15.82
C GLY A 153 -2.10 -11.18 -15.25
N ILE A 154 -1.23 -11.15 -14.22
CA ILE A 154 -0.64 -9.92 -13.71
C ILE A 154 0.77 -9.80 -14.28
N HIS A 155 1.05 -8.68 -14.93
CA HIS A 155 2.35 -8.35 -15.47
C HIS A 155 2.97 -7.20 -14.69
N TYR A 156 4.24 -7.33 -14.38
CA TYR A 156 5.02 -6.23 -13.84
C TYR A 156 5.53 -5.37 -14.99
N ASP A 157 5.16 -4.12 -14.99
CA ASP A 157 5.68 -3.11 -15.91
C ASP A 157 6.45 -2.04 -15.13
N ASN A 158 7.72 -1.88 -15.45
CA ASN A 158 8.61 -0.87 -14.90
C ASN A 158 9.25 0.02 -15.98
N SER A 159 8.64 0.12 -17.14
CA SER A 159 9.14 0.96 -18.25
C SER A 159 9.39 2.41 -17.83
N TRP A 160 8.55 2.94 -16.93
CA TRP A 160 8.72 4.28 -16.36
C TRP A 160 10.04 4.45 -15.58
N VAL A 161 10.61 3.37 -15.01
CA VAL A 161 11.89 3.42 -14.29
C VAL A 161 13.02 3.73 -15.26
N GLN A 162 13.04 3.08 -16.43
CA GLN A 162 14.03 3.34 -17.48
C GLN A 162 13.95 4.79 -17.99
N GLU A 163 12.73 5.30 -18.14
CA GLU A 163 12.52 6.71 -18.49
C GLU A 163 13.01 7.66 -17.39
N PHE A 164 12.81 7.28 -16.13
CA PHE A 164 13.29 8.06 -14.98
C PHE A 164 14.83 8.04 -14.89
N GLU A 165 15.46 6.90 -15.11
CA GLU A 165 16.92 6.77 -15.17
C GLU A 165 17.51 7.65 -16.28
N ALA A 166 16.91 7.63 -17.48
CA ALA A 166 17.33 8.50 -18.57
C ALA A 166 17.21 10.00 -18.19
N LEU A 167 16.18 10.35 -17.41
CA LEU A 167 16.03 11.72 -16.90
C LEU A 167 17.09 12.07 -15.84
N LEU A 168 17.47 11.13 -14.99
CA LEU A 168 18.58 11.32 -14.04
C LEU A 168 19.93 11.51 -14.78
N GLU A 169 20.16 10.74 -15.83
CA GLU A 169 21.36 10.87 -16.69
C GLU A 169 21.39 12.24 -17.40
N GLU A 170 20.26 12.67 -17.99
CA GLU A 170 20.14 13.99 -18.62
C GLU A 170 20.51 15.13 -17.64
N LYS A 171 20.05 15.00 -16.38
CA LYS A 171 20.35 15.98 -15.33
C LYS A 171 21.71 15.79 -14.67
N GLY A 172 22.47 14.78 -15.05
CA GLY A 172 23.80 14.48 -14.50
C GLY A 172 23.76 14.05 -13.03
N VAL A 173 22.64 13.49 -12.56
CA VAL A 173 22.52 12.95 -11.20
C VAL A 173 23.28 11.63 -11.12
N ARG A 174 24.11 11.47 -10.10
CA ARG A 174 24.75 10.18 -9.82
C ARG A 174 23.74 9.27 -9.14
N TYR A 175 23.50 8.12 -9.74
CA TYR A 175 22.61 7.12 -9.15
C TYR A 175 23.20 5.71 -9.28
N LEU A 176 22.65 4.80 -8.49
CA LEU A 176 22.90 3.37 -8.53
C LEU A 176 21.52 2.67 -8.53
N ASP A 177 21.27 1.82 -9.52
CA ASP A 177 20.12 0.92 -9.54
C ASP A 177 20.55 -0.48 -9.07
N ASN A 178 19.94 -0.94 -7.98
CA ASN A 178 20.20 -2.25 -7.40
C ASN A 178 19.40 -3.40 -8.04
N THR A 179 18.58 -3.12 -9.06
CA THR A 179 17.67 -4.11 -9.64
C THR A 179 18.42 -5.31 -10.19
N GLN A 180 19.47 -5.07 -11.00
CA GLN A 180 20.22 -6.17 -11.60
C GLN A 180 21.01 -6.97 -10.55
N LEU A 181 21.63 -6.29 -9.60
CA LEU A 181 22.34 -6.95 -8.50
C LEU A 181 21.43 -7.91 -7.72
N LEU A 182 20.23 -7.46 -7.36
CA LEU A 182 19.29 -8.29 -6.59
C LEU A 182 18.67 -9.42 -7.43
N ARG A 183 18.52 -9.24 -8.74
CA ARG A 183 18.14 -10.32 -9.67
C ARG A 183 19.22 -11.40 -9.73
N ASP A 184 20.46 -11.00 -9.88
CA ASP A 184 21.61 -11.94 -9.92
C ASP A 184 21.73 -12.72 -8.60
N LYS A 185 21.47 -12.08 -7.46
CA LYS A 185 21.43 -12.75 -6.14
C LYS A 185 20.30 -13.74 -6.05
N ARG A 186 19.11 -13.39 -6.53
CA ARG A 186 17.98 -14.31 -6.62
C ARG A 186 18.31 -15.52 -7.50
N GLU A 187 18.93 -15.33 -8.67
CA GLU A 187 19.35 -16.40 -9.57
C GLU A 187 20.37 -17.35 -8.93
N GLN A 188 21.19 -16.84 -8.01
CA GLN A 188 22.12 -17.64 -7.18
C GLN A 188 21.40 -18.40 -6.05
N GLY A 189 20.09 -18.26 -5.91
CA GLY A 189 19.27 -18.93 -4.90
C GLY A 189 19.10 -18.15 -3.60
N GLU A 190 19.55 -16.91 -3.55
CA GLU A 190 19.39 -16.05 -2.38
C GLU A 190 17.99 -15.46 -2.31
N GLN A 191 17.39 -15.50 -1.12
CA GLN A 191 16.08 -14.89 -0.91
C GLN A 191 16.24 -13.46 -0.41
N VAL A 192 16.28 -12.50 -1.31
CA VAL A 192 16.52 -11.08 -1.03
C VAL A 192 15.25 -10.28 -0.64
N PHE A 193 14.07 -10.91 -0.71
CA PHE A 193 12.79 -10.40 -0.22
C PHE A 193 12.05 -11.47 0.58
N ASN A 194 11.29 -11.08 1.59
CA ASN A 194 10.45 -12.03 2.32
C ASN A 194 9.23 -12.44 1.47
N ARG A 195 8.83 -13.72 1.53
CA ARG A 195 7.64 -14.19 0.79
C ARG A 195 6.36 -13.56 1.30
N GLN A 196 6.07 -13.76 2.60
CA GLN A 196 4.78 -13.46 3.24
C GLN A 196 4.76 -12.11 3.96
N TYR A 197 5.91 -11.53 4.24
CA TYR A 197 6.03 -10.28 4.98
C TYR A 197 6.57 -9.20 4.07
N ASN A 198 6.17 -7.98 4.33
CA ASN A 198 6.69 -6.81 3.65
C ASN A 198 6.57 -6.91 2.12
N ALA A 199 5.42 -6.51 1.61
CA ALA A 199 5.04 -6.72 0.20
C ALA A 199 5.96 -6.02 -0.81
N GLY A 200 6.61 -4.90 -0.43
CA GLY A 200 7.40 -4.08 -1.34
C GLY A 200 8.90 -4.03 -1.06
N HIS A 201 9.32 -4.14 0.20
CA HIS A 201 10.73 -3.91 0.56
C HIS A 201 11.55 -5.20 0.59
N TRP A 202 12.85 -5.09 0.34
CA TRP A 202 13.84 -6.14 0.57
C TRP A 202 13.89 -6.57 2.04
N ASN A 203 14.47 -7.74 2.28
CA ASN A 203 14.81 -8.20 3.62
C ASN A 203 16.24 -7.77 4.01
N ASP A 204 16.70 -8.17 5.18
CA ASP A 204 18.03 -7.82 5.68
C ASP A 204 19.16 -8.27 4.73
N LEU A 205 19.00 -9.42 4.08
CA LEU A 205 19.97 -9.91 3.10
C LEU A 205 19.97 -9.06 1.83
N GLY A 206 18.79 -8.70 1.33
CA GLY A 206 18.67 -7.78 0.18
C GLY A 206 19.27 -6.42 0.50
N ALA A 207 18.99 -5.87 1.68
CA ALA A 207 19.57 -4.62 2.15
C ALA A 207 21.11 -4.71 2.26
N PHE A 208 21.63 -5.83 2.79
CA PHE A 208 23.07 -6.05 2.86
C PHE A 208 23.73 -5.96 1.47
N TYR A 209 23.15 -6.59 0.45
CA TYR A 209 23.70 -6.52 -0.90
C TYR A 209 23.53 -5.14 -1.54
N GLY A 210 22.45 -4.44 -1.28
CA GLY A 210 22.17 -3.15 -1.89
C GLY A 210 23.00 -1.99 -1.34
N VAL A 211 23.62 -2.15 -0.13
CA VAL A 211 24.40 -1.09 0.52
C VAL A 211 25.91 -1.41 0.65
N ASN A 212 26.34 -2.60 0.26
CA ASN A 212 27.74 -3.04 0.26
C ASN A 212 28.28 -3.26 -1.16
#